data_2db672fafa365bd788a9cb47b24adda6
#
_entry.id   2db672fafa365bd788a9cb47b24adda6
#
_cell.length_a   1.000
_cell.length_b   1.000
_cell.length_c   1.000
_cell.angle_alpha   90.00
_cell.angle_beta   90.00
_cell.angle_gamma   90.00
#
_symmetry.space_group_name_H-M   'P 1'
#
loop_
_entity.id
_entity.type
_entity.pdbx_description
1 polymer ?
#
loop_
_entity_poly.entity_id
_entity_poly.type
_entity_poly.pdbx_seq_one_letter_code
_entity_poly.pdbx_strand_id
1 'polypeptide(L)'
;MKNISTIFFTSLLSVIFTIITYKLLIENDFLGLENTEVISDSTKSTSKYETPNLTVAANKTINHVVHVKNVSYKTSSRNSIFDFIYGYEENRQMQPQIGTGSGVIISEDGYIVTNNHVIQGANQLEITLNDNRSFEATLIGTDPKTDIALLKIDVPEKLSYATFADSDSIEVGEWVLAVGNPYNLTSTVTAGIISAKARNLSEDGIQSFIQTDAAVNPGNSGGALVNTNGELIGINTLISSSTGSYIGYSFAVPSNMAKKIIEDLLEFGNVQQGILGVQGYELNKQIANAKNIDLTQGFYIEEINANSGAANANIQKGDVITKIDNKPIKNFLELNAAIATKRPNDKVKVTLVRNNNQQDVLVQLTKKEIQNISFNGFELENLTENEKQALGINYGVKIKNISNPNYKPYANELKNPKYFEQDSELDAYAFS
;
A
#
# COMPACT_ATOMS: atom_id res chain seq x y z
N MET A 1 19.03 22.77 -78.11
CA MET A 1 17.69 22.20 -78.16
C MET A 1 17.65 20.67 -78.38
N LYS A 2 18.71 20.01 -78.91
CA LYS A 2 18.71 18.55 -79.10
C LYS A 2 18.67 17.69 -77.81
N ASN A 3 19.18 18.18 -76.66
CA ASN A 3 19.29 17.40 -75.44
C ASN A 3 17.97 17.32 -74.60
N ILE A 4 17.07 18.30 -74.75
CA ILE A 4 15.79 18.32 -73.99
C ILE A 4 14.81 17.27 -74.54
N SER A 5 14.78 17.10 -75.85
CA SER A 5 13.98 16.07 -76.49
C SER A 5 14.42 14.67 -76.09
N THR A 6 15.72 14.43 -75.97
CA THR A 6 16.26 13.11 -75.55
C THR A 6 15.92 12.80 -74.11
N ILE A 7 16.02 13.81 -73.19
CA ILE A 7 15.63 13.63 -71.78
C ILE A 7 14.14 13.36 -71.64
N PHE A 8 13.30 14.09 -72.40
CA PHE A 8 11.86 13.85 -72.41
C PHE A 8 11.51 12.46 -72.91
N PHE A 9 12.14 11.99 -74.00
CA PHE A 9 11.88 10.64 -74.52
C PHE A 9 12.39 9.55 -73.58
N THR A 10 13.51 9.70 -72.91
CA THR A 10 14.01 8.71 -71.96
C THR A 10 13.14 8.65 -70.71
N SER A 11 12.63 9.78 -70.19
CA SER A 11 11.74 9.80 -69.04
C SER A 11 10.37 9.17 -69.36
N LEU A 12 9.84 9.44 -70.57
CA LEU A 12 8.60 8.84 -71.04
C LEU A 12 8.74 7.32 -71.18
N LEU A 13 9.85 6.86 -71.73
CA LEU A 13 10.14 5.42 -71.91
C LEU A 13 10.28 4.71 -70.55
N SER A 14 10.89 5.37 -69.54
CA SER A 14 11.02 4.88 -68.16
C SER A 14 9.66 4.70 -67.51
N VAL A 15 8.73 5.66 -67.63
CA VAL A 15 7.36 5.58 -67.08
C VAL A 15 6.60 4.44 -67.74
N ILE A 16 6.68 4.31 -69.10
CA ILE A 16 5.99 3.19 -69.80
C ILE A 16 6.56 1.84 -69.37
N PHE A 17 7.87 1.72 -69.21
CA PHE A 17 8.52 0.50 -68.74
C PHE A 17 8.09 0.14 -67.35
N THR A 18 8.00 1.13 -66.42
CA THR A 18 7.53 0.93 -65.07
C THR A 18 6.07 0.42 -65.03
N ILE A 19 5.21 1.00 -65.84
CA ILE A 19 3.79 0.59 -65.94
C ILE A 19 3.68 -0.83 -66.48
N ILE A 20 4.45 -1.18 -67.53
CA ILE A 20 4.45 -2.54 -68.10
C ILE A 20 4.98 -3.55 -67.07
N THR A 21 6.07 -3.22 -66.38
CA THR A 21 6.62 -4.09 -65.33
C THR A 21 5.63 -4.27 -64.16
N TYR A 22 4.97 -3.20 -63.77
CA TYR A 22 3.90 -3.25 -62.75
C TYR A 22 2.78 -4.16 -63.16
N LYS A 23 2.27 -4.04 -64.39
CA LYS A 23 1.23 -4.92 -64.95
C LYS A 23 1.69 -6.39 -65.03
N LEU A 24 2.87 -6.65 -65.49
CA LEU A 24 3.41 -8.01 -65.62
C LEU A 24 3.66 -8.68 -64.27
N LEU A 25 4.05 -7.92 -63.25
CA LEU A 25 4.31 -8.46 -61.90
C LEU A 25 3.07 -8.64 -61.07
N ILE A 26 2.04 -7.81 -61.27
CA ILE A 26 0.82 -7.82 -60.44
C ILE A 26 -0.35 -8.53 -61.14
N GLU A 27 -0.58 -8.31 -62.44
CA GLU A 27 -1.69 -8.97 -63.16
C GLU A 27 -1.40 -10.44 -63.55
N ASN A 28 -0.13 -10.87 -63.61
CA ASN A 28 0.22 -12.24 -64.00
C ASN A 28 0.64 -13.16 -62.85
N ASP A 29 0.29 -12.85 -61.61
CA ASP A 29 0.60 -13.70 -60.43
C ASP A 29 2.05 -14.23 -60.36
N PHE A 30 3.03 -13.51 -61.00
CA PHE A 30 4.40 -13.95 -61.09
C PHE A 30 5.11 -14.01 -59.71
N LEU A 31 4.54 -13.40 -58.66
CA LEU A 31 5.07 -13.45 -57.32
C LEU A 31 4.49 -14.57 -56.45
N GLY A 32 3.62 -15.45 -57.04
CA GLY A 32 3.06 -16.57 -56.27
C GLY A 32 2.40 -16.15 -54.96
N LEU A 33 1.87 -14.93 -54.91
CA LEU A 33 0.97 -14.54 -53.83
C LEU A 33 -0.33 -15.26 -54.12
N GLU A 34 -0.36 -16.57 -53.77
CA GLU A 34 -1.63 -17.26 -53.64
C GLU A 34 -2.56 -16.33 -52.89
N ASN A 35 -3.66 -15.94 -53.54
CA ASN A 35 -4.83 -15.50 -52.83
C ASN A 35 -5.20 -16.68 -51.95
N THR A 36 -4.65 -16.71 -50.74
CA THR A 36 -5.24 -17.44 -49.64
C THR A 36 -6.65 -16.88 -49.60
N GLU A 37 -7.60 -17.59 -50.20
CA GLU A 37 -9.00 -17.47 -49.83
C GLU A 37 -8.95 -17.50 -48.30
N VAL A 38 -9.14 -16.34 -47.69
CA VAL A 38 -9.48 -16.29 -46.27
C VAL A 38 -10.75 -17.13 -46.24
N ILE A 39 -10.57 -18.42 -45.91
CA ILE A 39 -11.68 -19.27 -45.49
C ILE A 39 -12.21 -18.47 -44.30
N SER A 40 -13.19 -17.66 -44.58
CA SER A 40 -14.06 -17.07 -43.59
C SER A 40 -14.83 -18.25 -43.00
N ASP A 41 -14.08 -19.08 -42.26
CA ASP A 41 -14.66 -19.97 -41.31
C ASP A 41 -15.20 -19.02 -40.20
N SER A 42 -16.41 -18.56 -40.49
CA SER A 42 -17.25 -17.88 -39.53
C SER A 42 -17.71 -18.92 -38.50
N THR A 43 -16.76 -19.61 -37.85
CA THR A 43 -16.93 -19.97 -36.48
C THR A 43 -17.00 -18.62 -35.78
N LYS A 44 -18.21 -18.09 -35.65
CA LYS A 44 -18.54 -17.14 -34.59
C LYS A 44 -18.12 -17.79 -33.27
N SER A 45 -16.84 -17.74 -32.97
CA SER A 45 -16.40 -17.71 -31.59
C SER A 45 -16.99 -16.41 -31.06
N THR A 46 -18.27 -16.47 -30.71
CA THR A 46 -18.82 -15.52 -29.76
C THR A 46 -18.09 -15.82 -28.47
N SER A 47 -16.84 -15.32 -28.36
CA SER A 47 -16.26 -15.08 -27.06
C SER A 47 -17.22 -14.09 -26.41
N LYS A 48 -18.05 -14.61 -25.52
CA LYS A 48 -18.90 -13.84 -24.61
C LYS A 48 -18.04 -13.00 -23.61
N TYR A 49 -16.92 -12.49 -24.04
CA TYR A 49 -16.17 -11.52 -23.28
C TYR A 49 -16.71 -10.16 -23.64
N GLU A 50 -17.79 -9.78 -22.98
CA GLU A 50 -18.23 -8.40 -22.97
C GLU A 50 -17.08 -7.56 -22.39
N THR A 51 -16.67 -6.52 -23.13
CA THR A 51 -15.72 -5.55 -22.59
C THR A 51 -16.35 -4.95 -21.34
N PRO A 52 -15.64 -4.91 -20.19
CA PRO A 52 -16.21 -4.41 -18.94
C PRO A 52 -16.68 -2.96 -19.13
N ASN A 53 -17.90 -2.67 -18.69
CA ASN A 53 -18.40 -1.29 -18.69
C ASN A 53 -17.82 -0.52 -17.51
N LEU A 54 -16.64 0.05 -17.69
CA LEU A 54 -15.93 0.79 -16.65
C LEU A 54 -16.64 2.09 -16.24
N THR A 55 -17.57 2.61 -17.06
CA THR A 55 -18.27 3.86 -16.74
C THR A 55 -19.20 3.72 -15.54
N VAL A 56 -19.81 2.55 -15.33
CA VAL A 56 -20.67 2.28 -14.17
C VAL A 56 -19.83 2.30 -12.88
N ALA A 57 -18.70 1.61 -12.86
CA ALA A 57 -17.79 1.59 -11.75
C ALA A 57 -17.22 2.99 -11.45
N ALA A 58 -16.80 3.73 -12.49
CA ALA A 58 -16.31 5.10 -12.36
C ALA A 58 -17.35 6.03 -11.73
N ASN A 59 -18.57 6.08 -12.28
CA ASN A 59 -19.65 6.94 -11.78
C ASN A 59 -20.05 6.63 -10.33
N LYS A 60 -20.01 5.36 -9.94
CA LYS A 60 -20.25 4.95 -8.56
C LYS A 60 -19.13 5.43 -7.64
N THR A 61 -17.88 5.31 -8.06
CA THR A 61 -16.71 5.55 -7.20
C THR A 61 -16.36 7.02 -7.03
N ILE A 62 -16.54 7.86 -8.06
CA ILE A 62 -16.18 9.30 -7.99
C ILE A 62 -16.87 10.04 -6.85
N ASN A 63 -18.09 9.63 -6.46
CA ASN A 63 -18.84 10.22 -5.36
C ASN A 63 -18.34 9.77 -3.98
N HIS A 64 -17.54 8.71 -3.92
CA HIS A 64 -16.95 8.19 -2.69
C HIS A 64 -15.53 8.69 -2.47
N VAL A 65 -14.91 9.33 -3.48
CA VAL A 65 -13.53 9.83 -3.41
C VAL A 65 -13.54 11.33 -3.17
N VAL A 66 -12.79 11.76 -2.16
CA VAL A 66 -12.71 13.13 -1.69
C VAL A 66 -11.32 13.70 -1.87
N HIS A 67 -11.22 15.03 -1.91
CA HIS A 67 -9.95 15.74 -1.82
C HIS A 67 -9.56 15.91 -0.37
N VAL A 68 -8.29 15.62 -0.05
CA VAL A 68 -7.69 15.81 1.27
C VAL A 68 -6.64 16.91 1.17
N LYS A 69 -6.83 17.97 1.96
CA LYS A 69 -5.90 19.09 2.07
C LYS A 69 -5.27 19.09 3.47
N ASN A 70 -3.95 19.06 3.50
CA ASN A 70 -3.13 19.14 4.69
C ASN A 70 -2.50 20.53 4.76
N VAL A 71 -2.75 21.26 5.83
CA VAL A 71 -2.10 22.55 6.11
C VAL A 71 -1.14 22.35 7.27
N SER A 72 0.15 22.53 7.01
CA SER A 72 1.21 22.49 8.02
C SER A 72 1.94 23.82 8.08
N TYR A 73 2.39 24.22 9.28
CA TYR A 73 3.15 25.45 9.49
C TYR A 73 4.59 25.08 9.81
N LYS A 74 5.52 25.39 8.90
CA LYS A 74 6.95 25.23 9.16
C LYS A 74 7.56 26.56 9.55
N THR A 75 8.24 26.59 10.69
CA THR A 75 9.13 27.69 11.04
C THR A 75 10.36 27.58 10.15
N SER A 76 10.60 28.55 9.27
CA SER A 76 11.84 28.57 8.48
C SER A 76 13.00 28.84 9.44
N SER A 77 13.73 27.80 9.78
CA SER A 77 15.01 27.89 10.50
C SER A 77 16.09 28.32 9.47
N ARG A 78 16.13 29.58 9.12
CA ARG A 78 17.35 30.18 8.60
C ARG A 78 18.18 30.66 9.78
N ASN A 79 19.03 29.79 10.32
CA ASN A 79 20.13 30.18 11.17
C ASN A 79 21.20 30.86 10.29
N SER A 80 20.96 32.10 9.87
CA SER A 80 22.01 32.93 9.33
C SER A 80 22.79 33.46 10.52
N ILE A 81 24.13 33.24 10.52
CA ILE A 81 25.06 33.88 11.47
C ILE A 81 24.88 35.42 11.46
N PHE A 82 24.40 36.00 10.36
CA PHE A 82 24.07 37.41 10.23
C PHE A 82 22.88 37.84 11.10
N ASP A 83 21.83 37.01 11.30
CA ASP A 83 20.67 37.34 12.10
C ASP A 83 21.05 37.40 13.60
N PHE A 84 22.02 36.57 14.02
CA PHE A 84 22.55 36.59 15.40
C PHE A 84 23.44 37.83 15.69
N ILE A 85 24.18 38.31 14.66
CA ILE A 85 25.11 39.45 14.84
C ILE A 85 24.39 40.81 14.82
N TYR A 86 23.31 40.94 14.05
CA TYR A 86 22.63 42.22 13.83
C TYR A 86 21.32 42.37 14.61
N GLY A 87 20.92 41.38 15.43
CA GLY A 87 19.78 41.49 16.32
C GLY A 87 18.44 41.76 15.65
N TYR A 88 18.26 41.32 14.40
CA TYR A 88 16.97 41.40 13.75
C TYR A 88 16.03 40.36 14.37
N GLU A 89 15.23 40.78 15.32
CA GLU A 89 13.99 40.08 15.68
C GLU A 89 13.00 40.21 14.52
N GLU A 90 13.25 39.49 13.44
CA GLU A 90 12.26 39.39 12.36
C GLU A 90 11.07 38.56 12.85
N ASN A 91 9.89 39.15 12.74
CA ASN A 91 8.60 38.46 12.82
C ASN A 91 8.70 37.14 12.07
N ARG A 92 8.80 36.03 12.81
CA ARG A 92 8.79 34.67 12.25
C ARG A 92 7.42 34.46 11.61
N GLN A 93 7.27 34.81 10.35
CA GLN A 93 6.08 34.48 9.60
C GLN A 93 6.09 32.95 9.35
N MET A 94 5.21 32.26 10.06
CA MET A 94 4.90 30.86 9.77
C MET A 94 4.25 30.82 8.37
N GLN A 95 4.97 30.27 7.38
CA GLN A 95 4.40 30.09 6.06
C GLN A 95 3.64 28.76 6.02
N PRO A 96 2.35 28.78 5.65
CA PRO A 96 1.59 27.56 5.50
C PRO A 96 2.14 26.75 4.31
N GLN A 97 2.47 25.48 4.54
CA GLN A 97 2.73 24.50 3.48
C GLN A 97 1.46 23.70 3.27
N ILE A 98 1.02 23.63 2.03
CA ILE A 98 -0.18 22.90 1.65
C ILE A 98 0.26 21.59 0.96
N GLY A 99 -0.09 20.47 1.57
CA GLY A 99 -0.06 19.15 0.96
C GLY A 99 -1.46 18.76 0.48
N THR A 100 -1.54 17.97 -0.57
CA THR A 100 -2.81 17.50 -1.11
C THR A 100 -2.76 16.02 -1.44
N GLY A 101 -3.89 15.36 -1.32
CA GLY A 101 -4.11 13.97 -1.66
C GLY A 101 -5.59 13.66 -1.84
N SER A 102 -5.90 12.41 -1.80
CA SER A 102 -7.27 11.90 -1.90
C SER A 102 -7.64 11.11 -0.64
N GLY A 103 -8.92 10.88 -0.44
CA GLY A 103 -9.46 9.99 0.57
C GLY A 103 -10.67 9.25 0.02
N VAL A 104 -11.08 8.19 0.71
CA VAL A 104 -12.26 7.39 0.36
C VAL A 104 -13.23 7.40 1.52
N ILE A 105 -14.47 7.83 1.30
CA ILE A 105 -15.56 7.73 2.27
C ILE A 105 -15.91 6.26 2.45
N ILE A 106 -15.89 5.77 3.68
CA ILE A 106 -16.11 4.36 4.01
C ILE A 106 -17.34 4.11 4.87
N SER A 107 -18.02 5.18 5.31
CA SER A 107 -19.25 5.08 6.11
C SER A 107 -20.19 6.25 5.86
N GLU A 108 -21.47 6.03 6.11
CA GLU A 108 -22.50 7.06 5.92
C GLU A 108 -22.38 8.25 6.88
N ASP A 109 -21.73 8.09 8.01
CA ASP A 109 -21.53 9.09 9.05
C ASP A 109 -20.23 9.89 8.90
N GLY A 110 -19.43 9.66 7.82
CA GLY A 110 -18.31 10.51 7.45
C GLY A 110 -16.94 10.02 7.89
N TYR A 111 -16.72 8.73 8.09
CA TYR A 111 -15.37 8.17 8.17
C TYR A 111 -14.73 8.12 6.78
N ILE A 112 -13.45 8.53 6.73
CA ILE A 112 -12.67 8.62 5.49
C ILE A 112 -11.32 7.97 5.71
N VAL A 113 -10.94 7.03 4.83
CA VAL A 113 -9.61 6.46 4.79
C VAL A 113 -8.75 7.22 3.79
N THR A 114 -7.49 7.47 4.16
CA THR A 114 -6.47 8.08 3.31
C THR A 114 -5.10 7.48 3.63
N ASN A 115 -4.03 8.00 3.04
CA ASN A 115 -2.68 7.60 3.40
C ASN A 115 -2.13 8.45 4.56
N ASN A 116 -1.28 7.82 5.39
CA ASN A 116 -0.58 8.51 6.46
C ASN A 116 0.31 9.64 5.92
N HIS A 117 1.06 9.41 4.82
CA HIS A 117 1.93 10.45 4.25
C HIS A 117 1.16 11.67 3.74
N VAL A 118 -0.12 11.53 3.35
CA VAL A 118 -0.97 12.65 2.92
C VAL A 118 -1.27 13.61 4.07
N ILE A 119 -1.43 13.06 5.29
CA ILE A 119 -1.82 13.86 6.47
C ILE A 119 -0.66 14.15 7.42
N GLN A 120 0.52 13.61 7.15
CA GLN A 120 1.67 13.71 8.04
C GLN A 120 2.07 15.17 8.29
N GLY A 121 2.23 15.51 9.58
CA GLY A 121 2.62 16.87 9.99
C GLY A 121 1.54 17.93 9.81
N ALA A 122 0.28 17.55 9.58
CA ALA A 122 -0.83 18.48 9.45
C ALA A 122 -1.14 19.17 10.78
N ASN A 123 -1.26 20.50 10.75
CA ASN A 123 -1.87 21.27 11.83
C ASN A 123 -3.39 21.40 11.64
N GLN A 124 -3.84 21.32 10.37
CA GLN A 124 -5.26 21.36 10.02
C GLN A 124 -5.49 20.44 8.81
N LEU A 125 -6.60 19.72 8.84
CA LEU A 125 -7.05 18.83 7.77
C LEU A 125 -8.40 19.32 7.27
N GLU A 126 -8.52 19.45 5.95
CA GLU A 126 -9.76 19.84 5.27
C GLU A 126 -10.11 18.80 4.22
N ILE A 127 -11.35 18.37 4.22
CA ILE A 127 -11.89 17.43 3.24
C ILE A 127 -12.87 18.18 2.34
N THR A 128 -12.69 18.06 1.03
CA THR A 128 -13.67 18.57 0.07
C THR A 128 -14.31 17.39 -0.66
N LEU A 129 -15.63 17.33 -0.57
CA LEU A 129 -16.46 16.33 -1.24
C LEU A 129 -16.53 16.58 -2.75
N ASN A 130 -16.99 15.58 -3.50
CA ASN A 130 -17.15 15.72 -4.97
C ASN A 130 -18.15 16.79 -5.40
N ASP A 131 -19.04 17.22 -4.51
CA ASP A 131 -20.00 18.33 -4.73
C ASP A 131 -19.44 19.71 -4.29
N ASN A 132 -18.13 19.81 -4.03
CA ASN A 132 -17.38 21.00 -3.61
C ASN A 132 -17.70 21.53 -2.20
N ARG A 133 -18.40 20.77 -1.36
CA ARG A 133 -18.54 21.14 0.06
C ARG A 133 -17.28 20.76 0.82
N SER A 134 -16.79 21.66 1.66
CA SER A 134 -15.59 21.45 2.48
C SER A 134 -15.93 21.33 3.96
N PHE A 135 -15.24 20.44 4.64
CA PHE A 135 -15.40 20.17 6.06
C PHE A 135 -14.02 20.05 6.71
N GLU A 136 -13.90 20.51 7.95
CA GLU A 136 -12.75 20.23 8.77
C GLU A 136 -12.77 18.75 9.18
N ALA A 137 -11.61 18.10 9.15
CA ALA A 137 -11.49 16.70 9.49
C ALA A 137 -10.67 16.49 10.77
N THR A 138 -11.14 15.56 11.59
CA THR A 138 -10.44 15.10 12.78
C THR A 138 -9.68 13.81 12.46
N LEU A 139 -8.42 13.72 12.87
CA LEU A 139 -7.64 12.50 12.80
C LEU A 139 -8.11 11.53 13.90
N ILE A 140 -8.60 10.36 13.52
CA ILE A 140 -8.99 9.30 14.45
C ILE A 140 -7.78 8.44 14.81
N GLY A 141 -6.93 8.12 13.83
CA GLY A 141 -5.73 7.36 14.05
C GLY A 141 -4.98 7.08 12.74
N THR A 142 -3.76 6.60 12.88
CA THR A 142 -2.88 6.31 11.74
C THR A 142 -1.99 5.11 11.99
N ASP A 143 -1.60 4.43 10.91
CA ASP A 143 -0.54 3.43 10.88
C ASP A 143 0.52 3.80 9.84
N PRO A 144 1.64 4.39 10.29
CA PRO A 144 2.74 4.76 9.38
C PRO A 144 3.37 3.57 8.63
N LYS A 145 3.27 2.35 9.19
CA LYS A 145 3.88 1.16 8.57
C LYS A 145 3.16 0.70 7.32
N THR A 146 1.83 0.79 7.32
CA THR A 146 1.01 0.43 6.15
C THR A 146 0.58 1.64 5.36
N ASP A 147 0.97 2.84 5.81
CA ASP A 147 0.61 4.12 5.20
C ASP A 147 -0.90 4.36 5.14
N ILE A 148 -1.64 3.99 6.19
CA ILE A 148 -3.08 4.20 6.32
C ILE A 148 -3.36 5.22 7.43
N ALA A 149 -4.32 6.12 7.18
CA ALA A 149 -4.89 7.04 8.17
C ALA A 149 -6.42 7.03 8.09
N LEU A 150 -7.07 7.20 9.24
CA LEU A 150 -8.51 7.30 9.38
C LEU A 150 -8.89 8.70 9.86
N LEU A 151 -9.74 9.37 9.09
CA LEU A 151 -10.27 10.69 9.37
C LEU A 151 -11.77 10.63 9.62
N LYS A 152 -12.31 11.65 10.29
CA LYS A 152 -13.74 11.83 10.51
C LYS A 152 -14.12 13.27 10.17
N ILE A 153 -15.19 13.41 9.42
CA ILE A 153 -15.87 14.70 9.18
C ILE A 153 -17.27 14.67 9.77
N ASP A 154 -17.75 15.81 10.25
CA ASP A 154 -19.11 15.96 10.73
C ASP A 154 -19.98 16.55 9.62
N VAL A 155 -20.93 15.78 9.16
CA VAL A 155 -21.86 16.15 8.08
C VAL A 155 -23.30 15.99 8.58
N PRO A 156 -24.21 16.90 8.18
CA PRO A 156 -25.60 16.89 8.63
C PRO A 156 -26.45 15.78 7.98
N GLU A 157 -26.03 15.25 6.85
CA GLU A 157 -26.71 14.19 6.08
C GLU A 157 -25.85 12.93 5.94
N LYS A 158 -26.51 11.82 5.59
CA LYS A 158 -25.82 10.56 5.28
C LYS A 158 -25.07 10.64 3.96
N LEU A 159 -23.81 10.25 3.99
CA LEU A 159 -22.98 10.22 2.81
C LEU A 159 -23.09 8.88 2.06
N SER A 160 -22.91 8.94 0.73
CA SER A 160 -22.63 7.75 -0.06
C SER A 160 -21.19 7.30 0.20
N TYR A 161 -20.96 6.00 0.37
CA TYR A 161 -19.67 5.45 0.75
C TYR A 161 -19.28 4.22 -0.08
N ALA A 162 -17.98 3.93 -0.14
CA ALA A 162 -17.43 2.79 -0.85
C ALA A 162 -17.67 1.49 -0.08
N THR A 163 -18.05 0.44 -0.81
CA THR A 163 -18.16 -0.91 -0.26
C THR A 163 -16.86 -1.65 -0.46
N PHE A 164 -16.36 -2.33 0.56
CA PHE A 164 -15.15 -3.14 0.50
C PHE A 164 -15.42 -4.46 -0.22
N ALA A 165 -14.57 -4.81 -1.21
CA ALA A 165 -14.48 -6.15 -1.76
C ALA A 165 -13.34 -6.93 -1.08
N ASP A 166 -13.32 -8.25 -1.27
CA ASP A 166 -12.26 -9.12 -0.78
C ASP A 166 -11.02 -9.04 -1.67
N SER A 167 -9.98 -8.32 -1.22
CA SER A 167 -8.70 -8.20 -1.95
C SER A 167 -7.90 -9.50 -2.03
N ASP A 168 -8.24 -10.53 -1.29
CA ASP A 168 -7.60 -11.84 -1.40
C ASP A 168 -8.11 -12.62 -2.61
N SER A 169 -9.37 -12.37 -3.02
CA SER A 169 -10.02 -13.06 -4.14
C SER A 169 -9.68 -12.51 -5.53
N ILE A 170 -9.08 -11.29 -5.61
CA ILE A 170 -8.71 -10.70 -6.90
C ILE A 170 -7.64 -11.53 -7.62
N GLU A 171 -7.65 -11.52 -8.95
CA GLU A 171 -6.70 -12.25 -9.78
C GLU A 171 -5.87 -11.31 -10.66
N VAL A 172 -4.64 -11.73 -11.00
CA VAL A 172 -3.78 -11.01 -11.94
C VAL A 172 -4.45 -11.01 -13.31
N GLY A 173 -4.55 -9.82 -13.94
CA GLY A 173 -5.24 -9.62 -15.21
C GLY A 173 -6.66 -9.05 -15.07
N GLU A 174 -7.24 -8.99 -13.87
CA GLU A 174 -8.54 -8.34 -13.66
C GLU A 174 -8.47 -6.83 -13.88
N TRP A 175 -9.50 -6.29 -14.54
CA TRP A 175 -9.64 -4.84 -14.74
C TRP A 175 -9.91 -4.10 -13.43
N VAL A 176 -9.23 -2.96 -13.28
CA VAL A 176 -9.38 -2.08 -12.13
C VAL A 176 -9.40 -0.62 -12.55
N LEU A 177 -9.98 0.23 -11.68
CA LEU A 177 -9.94 1.67 -11.79
C LEU A 177 -9.22 2.26 -10.58
N ALA A 178 -8.24 3.14 -10.82
CA ALA A 178 -7.69 3.99 -9.80
C ALA A 178 -8.37 5.37 -9.87
N VAL A 179 -8.97 5.78 -8.75
CA VAL A 179 -9.76 7.02 -8.64
C VAL A 179 -9.16 7.90 -7.55
N GLY A 180 -8.95 9.17 -7.89
CA GLY A 180 -8.45 10.19 -6.97
C GLY A 180 -9.07 11.55 -7.25
N ASN A 181 -8.88 12.51 -6.33
CA ASN A 181 -9.30 13.91 -6.49
C ASN A 181 -8.12 14.86 -6.18
N PRO A 182 -7.10 14.90 -7.07
CA PRO A 182 -5.80 15.51 -6.75
C PRO A 182 -5.84 17.04 -6.54
N TYR A 183 -6.71 17.77 -7.22
CA TYR A 183 -6.66 19.24 -7.27
C TYR A 183 -7.97 19.91 -6.89
N ASN A 184 -8.89 19.19 -6.30
CA ASN A 184 -10.24 19.69 -5.98
C ASN A 184 -10.99 20.26 -7.20
N LEU A 185 -10.70 19.76 -8.40
CA LEU A 185 -11.35 20.19 -9.63
C LEU A 185 -12.45 19.21 -10.04
N THR A 186 -12.08 17.97 -10.22
CA THR A 186 -12.95 16.82 -10.51
C THR A 186 -12.17 15.55 -10.23
N SER A 187 -12.88 14.49 -9.82
CA SER A 187 -12.24 13.18 -9.64
C SER A 187 -11.59 12.69 -10.94
N THR A 188 -10.36 12.25 -10.84
CA THR A 188 -9.60 11.65 -11.94
C THR A 188 -9.74 10.14 -11.86
N VAL A 189 -10.06 9.51 -13.00
CA VAL A 189 -10.19 8.07 -13.13
C VAL A 189 -9.20 7.55 -14.16
N THR A 190 -8.41 6.55 -13.78
CA THR A 190 -7.53 5.82 -14.68
C THR A 190 -7.86 4.34 -14.63
N ALA A 191 -7.67 3.62 -15.75
CA ALA A 191 -7.95 2.19 -15.85
C ALA A 191 -6.66 1.40 -16.09
N GLY A 192 -6.63 0.19 -15.59
CA GLY A 192 -5.56 -0.77 -15.77
C GLY A 192 -6.00 -2.15 -15.30
N ILE A 193 -5.02 -3.02 -15.03
CA ILE A 193 -5.25 -4.37 -14.53
C ILE A 193 -4.49 -4.60 -13.22
N ILE A 194 -4.84 -5.65 -12.51
CA ILE A 194 -3.99 -6.20 -11.46
C ILE A 194 -2.75 -6.80 -12.11
N SER A 195 -1.59 -6.17 -11.91
CA SER A 195 -0.31 -6.63 -12.49
C SER A 195 0.39 -7.67 -11.62
N ALA A 196 0.26 -7.55 -10.30
CA ALA A 196 0.79 -8.51 -9.33
C ALA A 196 0.11 -8.36 -7.96
N LYS A 197 0.27 -9.38 -7.11
CA LYS A 197 -0.15 -9.39 -5.70
C LYS A 197 1.07 -9.57 -4.81
N ALA A 198 0.96 -9.18 -3.53
CA ALA A 198 2.00 -9.35 -2.52
C ALA A 198 3.37 -8.77 -2.93
N ARG A 199 3.39 -7.52 -3.45
CA ARG A 199 4.63 -6.81 -3.74
C ARG A 199 5.15 -6.11 -2.49
N ASN A 200 6.44 -6.26 -2.23
CA ASN A 200 7.15 -5.55 -1.16
C ASN A 200 7.99 -4.43 -1.76
N LEU A 201 7.87 -3.23 -1.19
CA LEU A 201 8.66 -2.06 -1.55
C LEU A 201 9.56 -1.59 -0.41
N SER A 202 9.43 -2.18 0.79
CA SER A 202 10.25 -1.87 1.96
C SER A 202 11.34 -2.90 2.17
N GLU A 203 12.51 -2.48 2.63
CA GLU A 203 13.60 -3.38 3.02
C GLU A 203 13.20 -4.32 4.18
N ASP A 204 12.25 -3.88 5.02
CA ASP A 204 11.77 -4.64 6.18
C ASP A 204 10.77 -5.77 5.85
N GLY A 205 10.35 -5.92 4.59
CA GLY A 205 9.54 -7.04 4.11
C GLY A 205 8.10 -7.13 4.67
N ILE A 206 7.58 -6.07 5.28
CA ILE A 206 6.30 -6.11 6.04
C ILE A 206 5.09 -5.72 5.18
N GLN A 207 5.31 -5.06 4.04
CA GLN A 207 4.25 -4.51 3.21
C GLN A 207 3.92 -5.43 2.05
N SER A 208 2.63 -5.72 1.89
CA SER A 208 2.11 -6.55 0.79
C SER A 208 1.13 -5.72 -0.03
N PHE A 209 1.61 -5.13 -1.13
CA PHE A 209 0.82 -4.27 -1.99
C PHE A 209 0.19 -5.04 -3.16
N ILE A 210 -0.95 -4.52 -3.65
CA ILE A 210 -1.47 -4.80 -4.98
C ILE A 210 -0.70 -3.91 -5.94
N GLN A 211 -0.14 -4.50 -7.00
CA GLN A 211 0.46 -3.76 -8.10
C GLN A 211 -0.55 -3.66 -9.25
N THR A 212 -0.67 -2.47 -9.85
CA THR A 212 -1.48 -2.21 -11.03
C THR A 212 -0.74 -1.32 -12.02
N ASP A 213 -1.10 -1.39 -13.30
CA ASP A 213 -0.68 -0.44 -14.34
C ASP A 213 -1.70 0.69 -14.57
N ALA A 214 -2.78 0.74 -13.78
CA ALA A 214 -3.62 1.94 -13.71
C ALA A 214 -2.77 3.12 -13.22
N ALA A 215 -2.77 4.23 -13.96
CA ALA A 215 -1.89 5.35 -13.68
C ALA A 215 -2.26 6.04 -12.35
N VAL A 216 -1.37 6.00 -11.38
CA VAL A 216 -1.42 6.77 -10.14
C VAL A 216 -0.36 7.86 -10.23
N ASN A 217 -0.74 9.11 -9.94
CA ASN A 217 0.14 10.27 -9.91
C ASN A 217 -0.01 11.00 -8.58
N PRO A 218 0.90 11.94 -8.22
CA PRO A 218 0.75 12.77 -7.03
C PRO A 218 -0.64 13.39 -6.95
N GLY A 219 -1.30 13.20 -5.80
CA GLY A 219 -2.68 13.59 -5.55
C GLY A 219 -3.73 12.47 -5.64
N ASN A 220 -3.45 11.35 -6.33
CA ASN A 220 -4.29 10.14 -6.27
C ASN A 220 -4.02 9.29 -5.03
N SER A 221 -2.91 9.54 -4.31
CA SER A 221 -2.59 8.87 -3.04
C SER A 221 -3.71 9.05 -2.03
N GLY A 222 -4.11 7.97 -1.36
CA GLY A 222 -5.26 7.91 -0.46
C GLY A 222 -6.59 7.68 -1.16
N GLY A 223 -6.64 7.72 -2.50
CA GLY A 223 -7.82 7.44 -3.29
C GLY A 223 -8.11 5.93 -3.46
N ALA A 224 -9.17 5.63 -4.19
CA ALA A 224 -9.66 4.27 -4.33
C ALA A 224 -9.01 3.50 -5.49
N LEU A 225 -8.66 2.23 -5.27
CA LEU A 225 -8.53 1.23 -6.30
C LEU A 225 -9.78 0.34 -6.24
N VAL A 226 -10.54 0.27 -7.34
CA VAL A 226 -11.81 -0.48 -7.38
C VAL A 226 -11.84 -1.49 -8.50
N ASN A 227 -12.66 -2.55 -8.32
CA ASN A 227 -12.97 -3.52 -9.35
C ASN A 227 -14.02 -2.95 -10.35
N THR A 228 -14.40 -3.75 -11.34
CA THR A 228 -15.39 -3.38 -12.36
C THR A 228 -16.81 -3.16 -11.83
N ASN A 229 -17.10 -3.56 -10.59
CA ASN A 229 -18.36 -3.30 -9.90
C ASN A 229 -18.32 -1.97 -9.09
N GLY A 230 -17.17 -1.27 -9.07
CA GLY A 230 -16.94 -0.09 -8.23
C GLY A 230 -16.84 -0.42 -6.74
N GLU A 231 -16.37 -1.62 -6.40
CA GLU A 231 -16.10 -2.05 -5.03
C GLU A 231 -14.62 -1.87 -4.71
N LEU A 232 -14.32 -1.41 -3.51
CA LEU A 232 -12.98 -1.05 -3.06
C LEU A 232 -12.12 -2.31 -2.84
N ILE A 233 -11.07 -2.47 -3.65
CA ILE A 233 -10.08 -3.56 -3.54
C ILE A 233 -8.75 -3.09 -2.96
N GLY A 234 -8.53 -1.76 -2.90
CA GLY A 234 -7.32 -1.18 -2.29
C GLY A 234 -7.38 0.33 -2.16
N ILE A 235 -6.40 0.87 -1.41
CA ILE A 235 -6.15 2.31 -1.26
C ILE A 235 -4.87 2.64 -2.03
N ASN A 236 -4.96 3.50 -3.03
CA ASN A 236 -3.80 3.94 -3.82
C ASN A 236 -2.78 4.62 -2.90
N THR A 237 -1.50 4.25 -2.97
CA THR A 237 -0.50 4.81 -2.06
C THR A 237 0.76 5.31 -2.76
N LEU A 238 1.47 4.45 -3.46
CA LEU A 238 2.80 4.74 -3.99
C LEU A 238 2.90 4.48 -5.48
N ILE A 239 3.87 5.14 -6.11
CA ILE A 239 4.43 4.76 -7.42
C ILE A 239 5.90 4.39 -7.23
N SER A 240 6.38 3.34 -7.92
CA SER A 240 7.81 3.10 -8.04
C SER A 240 8.35 3.98 -9.16
N SER A 241 8.99 5.09 -8.81
CA SER A 241 9.48 6.06 -9.79
C SER A 241 10.71 6.80 -9.26
N SER A 242 11.77 6.82 -10.04
CA SER A 242 12.94 7.66 -9.76
C SER A 242 12.72 9.14 -10.11
N THR A 243 11.69 9.45 -10.90
CA THR A 243 11.38 10.81 -11.37
C THR A 243 10.16 11.43 -10.65
N GLY A 244 9.46 10.66 -9.80
CA GLY A 244 8.20 11.07 -9.17
C GLY A 244 6.98 11.01 -10.09
N SER A 245 7.13 10.58 -11.35
CA SER A 245 6.03 10.41 -12.31
C SER A 245 5.76 8.93 -12.56
N TYR A 246 4.52 8.60 -12.94
CA TYR A 246 4.10 7.25 -13.30
C TYR A 246 4.96 6.66 -14.45
N ILE A 247 5.48 5.45 -14.23
CA ILE A 247 6.31 4.70 -15.19
C ILE A 247 5.80 3.26 -15.43
N GLY A 248 4.52 3.00 -15.16
CA GLY A 248 3.92 1.67 -15.34
C GLY A 248 3.78 0.85 -14.06
N TYR A 249 4.18 1.37 -12.89
CA TYR A 249 4.12 0.68 -11.61
C TYR A 249 3.43 1.53 -10.57
N SER A 250 2.19 1.19 -10.26
CA SER A 250 1.39 1.76 -9.18
C SER A 250 1.10 0.71 -8.12
N PHE A 251 0.93 1.15 -6.88
CA PHE A 251 0.72 0.27 -5.75
C PHE A 251 -0.45 0.74 -4.88
N ALA A 252 -1.20 -0.22 -4.35
CA ALA A 252 -2.29 0.04 -3.43
C ALA A 252 -2.22 -0.88 -2.21
N VAL A 253 -2.58 -0.36 -1.04
CA VAL A 253 -2.78 -1.16 0.16
C VAL A 253 -4.04 -2.00 -0.02
N PRO A 254 -3.99 -3.33 0.13
CA PRO A 254 -5.15 -4.20 -0.06
C PRO A 254 -6.33 -3.84 0.86
N SER A 255 -7.55 -3.94 0.35
CA SER A 255 -8.77 -3.58 1.08
C SER A 255 -8.96 -4.36 2.37
N ASN A 256 -8.63 -5.66 2.41
CA ASN A 256 -8.73 -6.47 3.64
C ASN A 256 -7.77 -5.95 4.73
N MET A 257 -6.56 -5.53 4.34
CA MET A 257 -5.59 -4.94 5.25
C MET A 257 -6.07 -3.57 5.73
N ALA A 258 -6.50 -2.69 4.82
CA ALA A 258 -7.02 -1.36 5.17
C ALA A 258 -8.21 -1.47 6.11
N LYS A 259 -9.17 -2.37 5.83
CA LYS A 259 -10.35 -2.61 6.67
C LYS A 259 -9.96 -3.03 8.10
N LYS A 260 -9.05 -3.99 8.23
CA LYS A 260 -8.56 -4.46 9.54
C LYS A 260 -7.90 -3.32 10.32
N ILE A 261 -7.08 -2.49 9.66
CA ILE A 261 -6.43 -1.35 10.29
C ILE A 261 -7.46 -0.34 10.77
N ILE A 262 -8.44 0.00 9.94
CA ILE A 262 -9.54 0.91 10.29
C ILE A 262 -10.30 0.41 11.52
N GLU A 263 -10.68 -0.88 11.53
CA GLU A 263 -11.37 -1.51 12.66
C GLU A 263 -10.53 -1.45 13.95
N ASP A 264 -9.21 -1.71 13.85
CA ASP A 264 -8.31 -1.63 14.99
C ASP A 264 -8.17 -0.18 15.51
N LEU A 265 -8.05 0.80 14.62
CA LEU A 265 -7.96 2.21 15.01
C LEU A 265 -9.23 2.69 15.70
N LEU A 266 -10.40 2.24 15.26
CA LEU A 266 -11.69 2.55 15.88
C LEU A 266 -11.87 1.88 17.26
N GLU A 267 -11.45 0.62 17.39
CA GLU A 267 -11.68 -0.17 18.60
C GLU A 267 -10.60 0.06 19.66
N PHE A 268 -9.33 0.15 19.25
CA PHE A 268 -8.17 0.16 20.18
C PHE A 268 -7.35 1.44 20.11
N GLY A 269 -7.62 2.36 19.18
CA GLY A 269 -6.80 3.54 18.93
C GLY A 269 -5.44 3.25 18.27
N ASN A 270 -5.06 1.98 18.13
CA ASN A 270 -3.80 1.56 17.50
C ASN A 270 -3.95 0.19 16.84
N VAL A 271 -3.09 -0.11 15.85
CA VAL A 271 -3.14 -1.36 15.10
C VAL A 271 -2.67 -2.53 15.95
N GLN A 272 -3.50 -3.56 16.04
CA GLN A 272 -3.20 -4.81 16.70
C GLN A 272 -2.56 -5.79 15.71
N GLN A 273 -1.37 -6.30 16.00
CA GLN A 273 -0.66 -7.24 15.12
C GLN A 273 -0.44 -8.57 15.84
N GLY A 274 -1.05 -9.62 15.31
CA GLY A 274 -0.75 -10.99 15.69
C GLY A 274 0.60 -11.42 15.08
N ILE A 275 1.38 -12.19 15.84
CA ILE A 275 2.64 -12.78 15.35
C ILE A 275 2.62 -14.29 15.52
N LEU A 276 3.20 -14.98 14.52
CA LEU A 276 3.43 -16.42 14.57
C LEU A 276 4.65 -16.76 15.45
N GLY A 277 5.69 -15.94 15.36
CA GLY A 277 6.93 -16.08 16.14
C GLY A 277 7.91 -17.07 15.56
N VAL A 278 8.07 -17.05 14.24
CA VAL A 278 9.07 -17.84 13.50
C VAL A 278 10.05 -16.92 12.78
N GLN A 279 11.29 -17.37 12.62
CA GLN A 279 12.32 -16.76 11.80
C GLN A 279 12.86 -17.80 10.82
N GLY A 280 13.25 -17.35 9.63
CA GLY A 280 13.70 -18.26 8.60
C GLY A 280 13.87 -17.55 7.26
N TYR A 281 13.79 -18.32 6.19
CA TYR A 281 14.00 -17.84 4.84
C TYR A 281 13.14 -18.59 3.81
N GLU A 282 13.03 -18.00 2.64
CA GLU A 282 12.32 -18.61 1.51
C GLU A 282 13.01 -19.88 1.06
N LEU A 283 12.22 -20.93 0.87
CA LEU A 283 12.73 -22.18 0.32
C LEU A 283 13.00 -22.01 -1.18
N ASN A 284 14.19 -22.42 -1.60
CA ASN A 284 14.56 -22.51 -2.99
C ASN A 284 15.21 -23.87 -3.28
N LYS A 285 15.43 -24.19 -4.55
CA LYS A 285 15.99 -25.48 -4.96
C LYS A 285 17.35 -25.80 -4.31
N GLN A 286 18.19 -24.80 -4.09
CA GLN A 286 19.52 -24.98 -3.49
C GLN A 286 19.40 -25.36 -2.00
N ILE A 287 18.55 -24.64 -1.25
CA ILE A 287 18.27 -24.89 0.17
C ILE A 287 17.56 -26.23 0.34
N ALA A 288 16.57 -26.52 -0.50
CA ALA A 288 15.81 -27.77 -0.48
C ALA A 288 16.74 -28.98 -0.62
N ASN A 289 17.65 -28.94 -1.61
CA ASN A 289 18.65 -30.01 -1.81
C ASN A 289 19.59 -30.15 -0.61
N ALA A 290 20.08 -29.05 -0.05
CA ALA A 290 21.00 -29.06 1.09
C ALA A 290 20.34 -29.59 2.38
N LYS A 291 19.02 -29.47 2.50
CA LYS A 291 18.23 -29.89 3.67
C LYS A 291 17.45 -31.20 3.43
N ASN A 292 17.57 -31.85 2.27
CA ASN A 292 16.81 -33.04 1.84
C ASN A 292 15.28 -32.86 1.94
N ILE A 293 14.80 -31.72 1.44
CA ILE A 293 13.38 -31.36 1.42
C ILE A 293 12.84 -31.51 -0.02
N ASP A 294 11.72 -32.25 -0.18
CA ASP A 294 11.10 -32.51 -1.49
C ASP A 294 10.21 -31.35 -1.99
N LEU A 295 10.44 -30.14 -1.50
CA LEU A 295 9.74 -28.92 -1.90
C LEU A 295 10.73 -27.90 -2.44
N THR A 296 10.25 -27.03 -3.35
CA THR A 296 11.05 -25.92 -3.89
C THR A 296 10.49 -24.54 -3.55
N GLN A 297 9.35 -24.48 -2.87
CA GLN A 297 8.68 -23.27 -2.45
C GLN A 297 8.12 -23.43 -1.03
N GLY A 298 8.02 -22.32 -0.29
CA GLY A 298 7.55 -22.27 1.08
C GLY A 298 8.46 -21.43 1.96
N PHE A 299 8.13 -21.33 3.23
CA PHE A 299 8.94 -20.64 4.23
C PHE A 299 9.59 -21.66 5.18
N TYR A 300 10.90 -21.82 5.09
CA TYR A 300 11.69 -22.71 5.96
C TYR A 300 11.95 -22.04 7.30
N ILE A 301 11.63 -22.74 8.40
CA ILE A 301 11.81 -22.25 9.76
C ILE A 301 13.21 -22.59 10.26
N GLU A 302 14.01 -21.58 10.53
CA GLU A 302 15.35 -21.72 11.11
C GLU A 302 15.32 -21.54 12.63
N GLU A 303 14.45 -20.65 13.15
CA GLU A 303 14.35 -20.34 14.57
C GLU A 303 12.90 -20.05 14.98
N ILE A 304 12.56 -20.33 16.23
CA ILE A 304 11.26 -20.10 16.82
C ILE A 304 11.44 -19.24 18.07
N ASN A 305 10.70 -18.14 18.15
CA ASN A 305 10.75 -17.27 19.30
C ASN A 305 10.12 -17.96 20.51
N ALA A 306 10.79 -17.91 21.64
CA ALA A 306 10.25 -18.44 22.91
C ALA A 306 8.91 -17.75 23.24
N ASN A 307 7.98 -18.47 23.85
CA ASN A 307 6.64 -18.02 24.25
C ASN A 307 5.76 -17.54 23.08
N SER A 308 6.12 -17.83 21.84
CA SER A 308 5.33 -17.50 20.66
C SER A 308 4.20 -18.50 20.38
N GLY A 309 3.27 -18.11 19.50
CA GLY A 309 2.22 -19.02 19.05
C GLY A 309 2.79 -20.29 18.40
N ALA A 310 3.84 -20.15 17.60
CA ALA A 310 4.53 -21.27 16.96
C ALA A 310 5.16 -22.24 17.99
N ALA A 311 5.83 -21.70 19.03
CA ALA A 311 6.39 -22.50 20.11
C ALA A 311 5.32 -23.27 20.87
N ASN A 312 4.23 -22.59 21.24
CA ASN A 312 3.11 -23.19 21.98
C ASN A 312 2.38 -24.27 21.17
N ALA A 313 2.39 -24.16 19.84
CA ALA A 313 1.80 -25.12 18.91
C ALA A 313 2.76 -26.24 18.49
N ASN A 314 3.95 -26.32 19.10
CA ASN A 314 4.97 -27.33 18.79
C ASN A 314 5.43 -27.34 17.33
N ILE A 315 5.46 -26.17 16.69
CA ILE A 315 6.18 -25.96 15.43
C ILE A 315 7.67 -26.09 15.73
N GLN A 316 8.46 -26.62 14.79
CA GLN A 316 9.86 -26.94 15.03
C GLN A 316 10.78 -26.33 13.96
N LYS A 317 12.03 -26.09 14.34
CA LYS A 317 13.10 -25.82 13.37
C LYS A 317 13.16 -26.94 12.33
N GLY A 318 13.24 -26.56 11.05
CA GLY A 318 13.24 -27.50 9.94
C GLY A 318 11.87 -27.71 9.30
N ASP A 319 10.80 -27.23 9.91
CA ASP A 319 9.48 -27.23 9.27
C ASP A 319 9.45 -26.25 8.09
N VAL A 320 8.65 -26.57 7.07
CA VAL A 320 8.39 -25.67 5.93
C VAL A 320 6.92 -25.29 5.92
N ILE A 321 6.60 -24.03 6.16
CA ILE A 321 5.22 -23.51 6.04
C ILE A 321 4.87 -23.43 4.56
N THR A 322 3.76 -24.08 4.18
CA THR A 322 3.24 -24.13 2.80
C THR A 322 1.88 -23.48 2.64
N LYS A 323 1.08 -23.35 3.74
CA LYS A 323 -0.22 -22.64 3.73
C LYS A 323 -0.51 -22.02 5.10
N ILE A 324 -1.26 -20.91 5.08
CA ILE A 324 -1.92 -20.30 6.24
C ILE A 324 -3.41 -20.14 5.89
N ASP A 325 -4.31 -20.71 6.69
CA ASP A 325 -5.78 -20.70 6.46
C ASP A 325 -6.15 -21.09 5.01
N ASN A 326 -5.51 -22.12 4.48
CA ASN A 326 -5.62 -22.61 3.11
C ASN A 326 -5.00 -21.71 2.01
N LYS A 327 -4.48 -20.52 2.32
CA LYS A 327 -3.75 -19.68 1.36
C LYS A 327 -2.35 -20.25 1.16
N PRO A 328 -1.90 -20.49 -0.09
CA PRO A 328 -0.55 -20.94 -0.37
C PRO A 328 0.49 -19.94 0.13
N ILE A 329 1.59 -20.43 0.69
CA ILE A 329 2.75 -19.65 1.11
C ILE A 329 3.95 -20.14 0.33
N LYS A 330 4.40 -19.35 -0.64
CA LYS A 330 5.54 -19.64 -1.50
C LYS A 330 6.80 -18.93 -1.06
N ASN A 331 6.65 -17.80 -0.37
CA ASN A 331 7.72 -16.90 0.03
C ASN A 331 7.38 -16.17 1.35
N PHE A 332 8.35 -15.40 1.85
CA PHE A 332 8.18 -14.62 3.08
C PHE A 332 7.08 -13.55 3.00
N LEU A 333 6.90 -12.95 1.83
CA LEU A 333 5.90 -11.89 1.64
C LEU A 333 4.48 -12.42 1.77
N GLU A 334 4.22 -13.59 1.18
CA GLU A 334 2.91 -14.25 1.28
C GLU A 334 2.62 -14.69 2.72
N LEU A 335 3.64 -15.14 3.47
CA LEU A 335 3.51 -15.44 4.91
C LEU A 335 3.13 -14.18 5.70
N ASN A 336 3.86 -13.08 5.50
CA ASN A 336 3.58 -11.81 6.16
C ASN A 336 2.19 -11.28 5.79
N ALA A 337 1.80 -11.32 4.52
CA ALA A 337 0.49 -10.91 4.06
C ALA A 337 -0.64 -11.69 4.74
N ALA A 338 -0.47 -13.01 4.87
CA ALA A 338 -1.47 -13.86 5.51
C ALA A 338 -1.62 -13.57 7.02
N ILE A 339 -0.52 -13.18 7.69
CA ILE A 339 -0.55 -12.86 9.14
C ILE A 339 -0.92 -11.39 9.40
N ALA A 340 -0.61 -10.45 8.49
CA ALA A 340 -0.83 -9.01 8.69
C ALA A 340 -2.30 -8.63 8.93
N THR A 341 -3.24 -9.44 8.41
CA THR A 341 -4.68 -9.25 8.62
C THR A 341 -5.21 -9.87 9.92
N LYS A 342 -4.35 -10.47 10.75
CA LYS A 342 -4.71 -11.17 11.96
C LYS A 342 -4.38 -10.38 13.22
N ARG A 343 -5.19 -10.57 14.25
CA ARG A 343 -5.00 -9.95 15.58
C ARG A 343 -4.31 -10.92 16.55
N PRO A 344 -3.73 -10.42 17.64
CA PRO A 344 -3.36 -11.28 18.77
C PRO A 344 -4.53 -12.13 19.23
N ASN A 345 -4.25 -13.36 19.61
CA ASN A 345 -5.23 -14.41 20.01
C ASN A 345 -6.04 -15.03 18.85
N ASP A 346 -5.97 -14.53 17.63
CA ASP A 346 -6.55 -15.23 16.49
C ASP A 346 -5.91 -16.60 16.32
N LYS A 347 -6.71 -17.58 15.92
CA LYS A 347 -6.28 -18.93 15.64
C LYS A 347 -6.14 -19.09 14.13
N VAL A 348 -4.96 -19.46 13.67
CA VAL A 348 -4.66 -19.73 12.26
C VAL A 348 -4.29 -21.18 12.04
N LYS A 349 -4.77 -21.74 10.94
CA LYS A 349 -4.37 -23.09 10.54
C LYS A 349 -3.11 -23.01 9.70
N VAL A 350 -2.01 -23.50 10.26
CA VAL A 350 -0.71 -23.58 9.57
C VAL A 350 -0.56 -24.96 8.97
N THR A 351 -0.51 -25.06 7.65
CA THR A 351 -0.10 -26.27 6.95
C THR A 351 1.40 -26.23 6.75
N LEU A 352 2.10 -27.19 7.30
CA LEU A 352 3.56 -27.31 7.20
C LEU A 352 3.98 -28.71 6.74
N VAL A 353 5.22 -28.81 6.28
CA VAL A 353 5.87 -30.07 5.93
C VAL A 353 7.03 -30.29 6.90
N ARG A 354 7.00 -31.42 7.63
CA ARG A 354 8.02 -31.90 8.55
C ARG A 354 8.49 -33.29 8.11
N ASN A 355 9.81 -33.46 7.87
CA ASN A 355 10.36 -34.74 7.38
C ASN A 355 9.61 -35.27 6.15
N ASN A 356 9.32 -34.40 5.18
CA ASN A 356 8.55 -34.66 3.95
C ASN A 356 7.10 -35.13 4.16
N ASN A 357 6.56 -35.01 5.37
CA ASN A 357 5.17 -35.30 5.69
C ASN A 357 4.40 -34.00 5.95
N GLN A 358 3.28 -33.80 5.23
CA GLN A 358 2.40 -32.66 5.45
C GLN A 358 1.54 -32.85 6.70
N GLN A 359 1.40 -31.81 7.49
CA GLN A 359 0.51 -31.76 8.65
C GLN A 359 -0.11 -30.37 8.84
N ASP A 360 -1.28 -30.33 9.44
CA ASP A 360 -1.98 -29.12 9.80
C ASP A 360 -1.84 -28.88 11.30
N VAL A 361 -1.46 -27.68 11.69
CA VAL A 361 -1.28 -27.26 13.09
C VAL A 361 -2.12 -26.00 13.33
N LEU A 362 -2.96 -26.01 14.37
CA LEU A 362 -3.69 -24.84 14.79
C LEU A 362 -2.81 -23.99 15.73
N VAL A 363 -2.53 -22.76 15.34
CA VAL A 363 -1.67 -21.85 16.08
C VAL A 363 -2.46 -20.64 16.55
N GLN A 364 -2.41 -20.33 17.84
CA GLN A 364 -2.91 -19.09 18.38
C GLN A 364 -1.81 -18.03 18.31
N LEU A 365 -2.06 -16.94 17.57
CA LEU A 365 -1.11 -15.84 17.42
C LEU A 365 -0.90 -15.11 18.74
N THR A 366 0.32 -14.69 19.00
CA THR A 366 0.67 -13.87 20.17
C THR A 366 0.75 -12.39 19.81
N LYS A 367 0.71 -11.52 20.81
CA LYS A 367 0.98 -10.09 20.63
C LYS A 367 2.48 -9.91 20.43
N LYS A 368 2.87 -8.97 19.55
CA LYS A 368 4.27 -8.58 19.44
C LYS A 368 4.69 -7.91 20.76
N GLU A 369 5.51 -8.58 21.54
CA GLU A 369 6.17 -7.93 22.67
C GLU A 369 7.20 -6.95 22.12
N ILE A 370 7.01 -5.67 22.39
CA ILE A 370 8.02 -4.65 22.12
C ILE A 370 9.06 -4.81 23.22
N GLN A 371 10.11 -5.57 22.96
CA GLN A 371 11.10 -5.88 23.99
C GLN A 371 11.97 -4.66 24.34
N ASN A 372 12.29 -3.79 23.40
CA ASN A 372 12.99 -2.52 23.65
C ASN A 372 12.75 -1.58 22.45
N ILE A 373 12.26 -0.39 22.69
CA ILE A 373 12.25 0.71 21.72
C ILE A 373 13.33 1.70 22.12
N SER A 374 14.21 2.07 21.19
CA SER A 374 15.12 3.19 21.38
C SER A 374 14.53 4.43 20.70
N PHE A 375 14.22 5.44 21.48
CA PHE A 375 13.68 6.72 20.98
C PHE A 375 14.41 7.88 21.64
N ASN A 376 15.02 8.77 20.86
CA ASN A 376 15.78 9.93 21.34
C ASN A 376 16.80 9.62 22.45
N GLY A 377 17.36 8.41 22.48
CA GLY A 377 18.29 7.96 23.50
C GLY A 377 17.63 7.42 24.78
N PHE A 378 16.33 7.20 24.76
CA PHE A 378 15.61 6.43 25.76
C PHE A 378 15.44 4.98 25.27
N GLU A 379 15.79 4.01 26.09
CA GLU A 379 15.38 2.62 25.89
C GLU A 379 14.10 2.38 26.68
N LEU A 380 13.02 2.09 25.96
CA LEU A 380 11.69 1.84 26.51
C LEU A 380 11.39 0.33 26.49
N GLU A 381 10.73 -0.18 27.52
CA GLU A 381 10.21 -1.54 27.56
C GLU A 381 8.75 -1.57 28.03
N ASN A 382 7.98 -2.56 27.59
CA ASN A 382 6.60 -2.72 28.04
C ASN A 382 6.54 -2.96 29.54
N LEU A 383 5.51 -2.40 30.19
CA LEU A 383 5.17 -2.78 31.56
C LEU A 383 4.71 -4.24 31.61
N THR A 384 5.18 -4.97 32.63
CA THR A 384 4.69 -6.30 32.94
C THR A 384 3.25 -6.24 33.46
N GLU A 385 2.48 -7.33 33.39
CA GLU A 385 1.10 -7.38 33.92
C GLU A 385 1.02 -7.02 35.41
N ASN A 386 2.02 -7.42 36.19
CA ASN A 386 2.10 -7.05 37.61
C ASN A 386 2.31 -5.54 37.83
N GLU A 387 3.15 -4.91 36.98
CA GLU A 387 3.37 -3.47 37.01
C GLU A 387 2.13 -2.68 36.59
N LYS A 388 1.42 -3.15 35.56
CA LYS A 388 0.15 -2.56 35.11
C LYS A 388 -0.91 -2.62 36.22
N GLN A 389 -1.04 -3.77 36.87
CA GLN A 389 -1.95 -3.94 38.00
C GLN A 389 -1.60 -3.02 39.18
N ALA A 390 -0.31 -2.90 39.49
CA ALA A 390 0.18 -2.04 40.58
C ALA A 390 -0.06 -0.55 40.31
N LEU A 391 -0.04 -0.13 39.02
CA LEU A 391 -0.27 1.23 38.56
C LEU A 391 -1.74 1.51 38.21
N GLY A 392 -2.62 0.49 38.18
CA GLY A 392 -4.04 0.64 37.82
C GLY A 392 -4.27 0.99 36.34
N ILE A 393 -3.33 0.66 35.44
CA ILE A 393 -3.37 0.97 34.02
C ILE A 393 -3.36 -0.30 33.18
N ASN A 394 -3.95 -0.24 31.99
CA ASN A 394 -4.03 -1.38 31.08
C ASN A 394 -2.93 -1.39 30.00
N TYR A 395 -2.23 -0.27 29.81
CA TYR A 395 -1.15 -0.09 28.82
C TYR A 395 -0.10 0.86 29.36
N GLY A 396 1.09 0.84 28.77
CA GLY A 396 2.19 1.75 29.11
C GLY A 396 3.55 1.14 28.85
N VAL A 397 4.55 2.02 28.82
CA VAL A 397 5.97 1.66 28.70
C VAL A 397 6.74 2.28 29.86
N LYS A 398 7.82 1.62 30.28
CA LYS A 398 8.76 2.18 31.25
C LYS A 398 10.11 2.46 30.59
N ILE A 399 10.81 3.45 31.12
CA ILE A 399 12.16 3.78 30.68
C ILE A 399 13.13 2.79 31.32
N LYS A 400 13.74 1.94 30.47
CA LYS A 400 14.76 0.99 30.89
C LYS A 400 16.11 1.66 31.07
N ASN A 401 16.51 2.47 30.07
CA ASN A 401 17.81 3.13 30.06
C ASN A 401 17.72 4.49 29.36
N ILE A 402 18.64 5.43 29.74
CA ILE A 402 18.75 6.75 29.14
C ILE A 402 20.19 6.93 28.66
N SER A 403 20.39 6.91 27.36
CA SER A 403 21.68 7.13 26.71
C SER A 403 21.91 8.58 26.28
N ASN A 404 20.84 9.39 26.17
CA ASN A 404 20.92 10.80 25.79
C ASN A 404 21.57 11.62 26.88
N PRO A 405 22.72 12.29 26.62
CA PRO A 405 23.45 13.08 27.63
C PRO A 405 22.62 14.20 28.29
N ASN A 406 21.68 14.77 27.55
CA ASN A 406 20.85 15.88 28.03
C ASN A 406 19.86 15.45 29.12
N TYR A 407 19.41 14.20 29.12
CA TYR A 407 18.45 13.66 30.08
C TYR A 407 19.07 12.73 31.13
N LYS A 408 20.34 12.37 30.95
CA LYS A 408 21.05 11.47 31.85
C LYS A 408 21.11 11.98 33.31
N PRO A 409 21.23 13.32 33.60
CA PRO A 409 21.17 13.83 34.95
C PRO A 409 19.82 13.62 35.65
N TYR A 410 18.75 13.53 34.92
CA TYR A 410 17.37 13.37 35.40
C TYR A 410 16.90 11.90 35.38
N ALA A 411 17.79 10.94 35.13
CA ALA A 411 17.45 9.55 34.94
C ALA A 411 16.66 8.89 36.07
N ASN A 412 16.95 9.29 37.33
CA ASN A 412 16.26 8.75 38.49
C ASN A 412 14.83 9.29 38.64
N GLU A 413 14.58 10.52 38.21
CA GLU A 413 13.30 11.17 38.23
C GLU A 413 12.43 10.60 37.09
N LEU A 414 12.96 10.56 35.87
CA LEU A 414 12.28 10.07 34.68
C LEU A 414 11.93 8.56 34.70
N LYS A 415 12.63 7.78 35.56
CA LYS A 415 12.30 6.34 35.76
C LYS A 415 11.26 6.10 36.85
N ASN A 416 10.86 7.14 37.61
CA ASN A 416 9.90 6.99 38.67
C ASN A 416 8.46 7.27 38.20
N PRO A 417 7.56 6.27 38.16
CA PRO A 417 6.21 6.45 37.67
C PRO A 417 5.38 7.48 38.43
N LYS A 418 5.73 7.80 39.68
CA LYS A 418 5.02 8.80 40.48
C LYS A 418 5.18 10.24 39.99
N TYR A 419 6.16 10.53 39.10
CA TYR A 419 6.37 11.87 38.57
C TYR A 419 5.33 12.26 37.48
N PHE A 420 4.68 11.29 36.87
CA PHE A 420 3.70 11.51 35.80
C PHE A 420 2.27 11.65 36.30
N GLU A 421 2.00 11.42 37.58
CA GLU A 421 0.65 11.55 38.16
C GLU A 421 0.28 13.01 38.51
N GLN A 422 1.22 13.97 38.51
CA GLN A 422 0.98 15.33 39.02
C GLN A 422 0.73 16.42 37.99
N ASP A 423 0.95 16.17 36.70
CA ASP A 423 0.76 17.18 35.65
C ASP A 423 -0.12 16.62 34.54
N SER A 424 -1.43 16.84 34.66
CA SER A 424 -2.42 16.51 33.62
C SER A 424 -2.27 17.30 32.29
N GLU A 425 -1.34 18.26 32.22
CA GLU A 425 -1.00 18.99 31.00
C GLU A 425 0.18 18.37 30.21
N LEU A 426 0.95 17.44 30.79
CA LEU A 426 2.07 16.78 30.12
C LEU A 426 1.65 15.51 29.36
N ASP A 427 0.46 14.97 29.63
CA ASP A 427 -0.06 13.76 28.97
C ASP A 427 -0.32 13.95 27.47
N ALA A 428 -0.45 15.20 26.98
CA ALA A 428 -0.71 15.50 25.58
C ALA A 428 0.57 15.63 24.71
N TYR A 429 1.75 15.77 25.32
CA TYR A 429 3.00 16.02 24.59
C TYR A 429 4.01 14.87 24.62
N ALA A 430 3.76 13.84 25.38
CA ALA A 430 4.75 12.76 25.55
C ALA A 430 4.74 11.71 24.42
N PHE A 431 3.69 11.61 23.62
CA PHE A 431 3.56 10.55 22.59
C PHE A 431 2.72 10.95 21.35
N SER A 432 2.84 12.18 20.85
CA SER A 432 2.34 12.48 19.49
C SER A 432 3.46 12.37 18.45
#